data_2132e83b5cfe3488c653ab07e8afb6c2
#
_entry.id   2132e83b5cfe3488c653ab07e8afb6c2
#
_cell.length_a   1.000
_cell.length_b   1.000
_cell.length_c   1.000
_cell.angle_alpha   90.00
_cell.angle_beta   90.00
_cell.angle_gamma   90.00
#
_symmetry.space_group_name_H-M   'P 1'
#
loop_
_entity.id
_entity.type
_entity.pdbx_description
1 polymer ?
#
loop_
_entity_poly.entity_id
_entity_poly.type
_entity_poly.pdbx_seq_one_letter_code
_entity_poly.pdbx_strand_id
1 'polypeptide(L)'
;MLSAFGGETVPAVGFGFGDVVVLDVLRDLGRLPELPRKLDYTIIPFASEQVGIALKIAADLRMQGYVVDCNFTMKKMKKTIRHANESGAEKAILLFPEELTEDKVVIRDMILHEQKPVKITDLISKAE
;
A
#
# COMPACT_ATOMS: atom_id res chain seq x y z
N MET A 1 40.63 -15.23 3.57
CA MET A 1 39.60 -16.07 2.93
C MET A 1 39.94 -16.39 1.46
N LEU A 2 40.34 -15.41 0.63
CA LEU A 2 40.77 -15.66 -0.77
C LEU A 2 41.96 -16.62 -0.88
N SER A 3 42.92 -16.56 0.05
CA SER A 3 44.06 -17.47 0.12
C SER A 3 43.68 -18.94 0.37
N ALA A 4 42.54 -19.21 1.02
CA ALA A 4 42.02 -20.57 1.21
C ALA A 4 41.51 -21.20 -0.11
N PHE A 5 41.30 -20.39 -1.15
CA PHE A 5 40.90 -20.83 -2.49
C PHE A 5 42.02 -20.63 -3.52
N GLY A 6 43.29 -20.51 -3.07
CA GLY A 6 44.45 -20.40 -3.94
C GLY A 6 44.68 -18.99 -4.54
N GLY A 7 43.99 -17.97 -4.05
CA GLY A 7 44.19 -16.58 -4.46
C GLY A 7 45.26 -15.87 -3.62
N GLU A 8 45.68 -14.69 -4.09
CA GLU A 8 46.62 -13.83 -3.35
C GLU A 8 46.04 -13.35 -2.00
N THR A 9 46.89 -13.13 -1.02
CA THR A 9 46.48 -12.57 0.28
C THR A 9 46.21 -11.08 0.15
N VAL A 10 44.93 -10.70 0.18
CA VAL A 10 44.50 -9.29 0.15
C VAL A 10 44.01 -8.91 1.53
N PRO A 11 44.56 -7.82 2.13
CA PRO A 11 44.03 -7.31 3.39
C PRO A 11 42.63 -6.78 3.18
N ALA A 12 41.69 -7.24 4.00
CA ALA A 12 40.30 -6.84 3.93
C ALA A 12 39.70 -6.74 5.32
N VAL A 13 38.80 -5.80 5.48
CA VAL A 13 37.97 -5.64 6.66
C VAL A 13 36.50 -5.60 6.22
N GLY A 14 35.65 -6.19 7.00
CA GLY A 14 34.22 -6.17 6.73
C GLY A 14 33.45 -6.26 8.05
N PHE A 15 32.25 -5.77 8.05
CA PHE A 15 31.31 -5.93 9.15
C PHE A 15 29.93 -6.24 8.59
N GLY A 16 29.08 -6.81 9.43
CA GLY A 16 27.68 -7.02 9.13
C GLY A 16 26.86 -6.78 10.40
N PHE A 17 25.65 -6.30 10.22
CA PHE A 17 24.67 -6.21 11.30
C PHE A 17 23.28 -6.62 10.80
N GLY A 18 22.46 -7.17 11.71
CA GLY A 18 21.08 -7.53 11.39
C GLY A 18 20.14 -6.38 11.70
N ASP A 19 19.29 -6.04 10.76
CA ASP A 19 18.24 -5.03 10.90
C ASP A 19 17.28 -5.35 12.05
N VAL A 20 16.88 -6.61 12.19
CA VAL A 20 16.01 -7.09 13.28
C VAL A 20 16.65 -6.84 14.64
N VAL A 21 17.94 -7.16 14.81
CA VAL A 21 18.67 -6.96 16.06
C VAL A 21 18.77 -5.47 16.39
N VAL A 22 19.01 -4.63 15.39
CA VAL A 22 19.05 -3.17 15.58
C VAL A 22 17.70 -2.63 16.05
N LEU A 23 16.60 -3.11 15.44
CA LEU A 23 15.25 -2.71 15.83
C LEU A 23 14.91 -3.15 17.26
N ASP A 24 15.33 -4.35 17.67
CA ASP A 24 15.12 -4.84 19.04
C ASP A 24 15.90 -4.00 20.05
N VAL A 25 17.17 -3.69 19.77
CA VAL A 25 17.98 -2.80 20.63
C VAL A 25 17.36 -1.41 20.72
N LEU A 26 16.88 -0.83 19.60
CA LEU A 26 16.21 0.47 19.61
C LEU A 26 14.91 0.44 20.43
N ARG A 27 14.18 -0.66 20.38
CA ARG A 27 12.96 -0.85 21.19
C ARG A 27 13.28 -0.92 22.68
N ASP A 28 14.30 -1.70 23.07
CA ASP A 28 14.72 -1.85 24.47
C ASP A 28 15.24 -0.54 25.05
N LEU A 29 15.91 0.28 24.23
CA LEU A 29 16.39 1.60 24.62
C LEU A 29 15.28 2.68 24.58
N GLY A 30 14.06 2.36 24.20
CA GLY A 30 12.98 3.33 24.03
C GLY A 30 13.25 4.39 22.95
N ARG A 31 14.09 4.08 21.98
CA ARG A 31 14.50 4.98 20.89
C ARG A 31 13.90 4.60 19.54
N LEU A 32 13.06 3.58 19.50
CA LEU A 32 12.33 3.24 18.29
C LEU A 32 11.28 4.35 18.00
N PRO A 33 11.35 5.02 16.85
CA PRO A 33 10.36 6.05 16.52
C PRO A 33 8.99 5.40 16.32
N GLU A 34 7.94 6.09 16.77
CA GLU A 34 6.58 5.72 16.38
C GLU A 34 6.39 6.05 14.91
N LEU A 35 6.13 5.03 14.13
CA LEU A 35 5.82 5.15 12.70
C LEU A 35 4.32 4.92 12.51
N PRO A 36 3.48 5.97 12.59
CA PRO A 36 2.06 5.84 12.33
C PRO A 36 1.89 5.33 10.91
N ARG A 37 1.16 4.23 10.75
CA ARG A 37 0.84 3.68 9.44
C ARG A 37 -0.25 4.55 8.83
N LYS A 38 0.15 5.57 8.07
CA LYS A 38 -0.79 6.36 7.29
C LYS A 38 -1.16 5.55 6.04
N LEU A 39 -2.45 5.39 5.81
CA LEU A 39 -2.98 4.80 4.59
C LEU A 39 -4.19 5.63 4.15
N ASP A 40 -4.00 6.43 3.11
CA ASP A 40 -5.06 7.34 2.64
C ASP A 40 -6.14 6.56 1.88
N TYR A 41 -5.72 5.65 0.99
CA TYR A 41 -6.64 4.89 0.15
C TYR A 41 -6.29 3.40 0.12
N THR A 42 -7.32 2.56 0.12
CA THR A 42 -7.20 1.16 -0.31
C THR A 42 -8.08 0.94 -1.53
N ILE A 43 -7.53 0.35 -2.60
CA ILE A 43 -8.25 0.08 -3.84
C ILE A 43 -8.65 -1.38 -3.86
N ILE A 44 -9.92 -1.64 -4.15
CA ILE A 44 -10.54 -2.97 -4.08
C ILE A 44 -11.14 -3.31 -5.43
N PRO A 45 -10.43 -4.05 -6.28
CA PRO A 45 -11.01 -4.72 -7.44
C PRO A 45 -11.82 -5.95 -6.99
N PHE A 46 -12.93 -6.22 -7.65
CA PHE A 46 -13.78 -7.40 -7.42
C PHE A 46 -13.60 -8.48 -8.49
N ALA A 47 -12.95 -8.15 -9.60
CA ALA A 47 -12.65 -9.07 -10.69
C ALA A 47 -11.23 -8.87 -11.21
N SER A 48 -10.64 -9.92 -11.81
CA SER A 48 -9.27 -9.91 -12.34
C SER A 48 -9.06 -8.87 -13.44
N GLU A 49 -10.07 -8.63 -14.24
CA GLU A 49 -10.07 -7.65 -15.34
C GLU A 49 -9.89 -6.22 -14.84
N GLN A 50 -10.25 -5.95 -13.59
CA GLN A 50 -10.18 -4.64 -12.95
C GLN A 50 -8.79 -4.31 -12.36
N VAL A 51 -7.90 -5.31 -12.28
CA VAL A 51 -6.55 -5.13 -11.68
C VAL A 51 -5.75 -4.06 -12.43
N GLY A 52 -5.81 -4.04 -13.76
CA GLY A 52 -5.13 -3.03 -14.57
C GLY A 52 -5.58 -1.60 -14.25
N ILE A 53 -6.90 -1.40 -14.12
CA ILE A 53 -7.49 -0.10 -13.75
C ILE A 53 -7.11 0.26 -12.31
N ALA A 54 -7.17 -0.70 -11.38
CA ALA A 54 -6.77 -0.49 -9.99
C ALA A 54 -5.33 -0.02 -9.87
N LEU A 55 -4.41 -0.66 -10.59
CA LEU A 55 -2.99 -0.28 -10.60
C LEU A 55 -2.76 1.11 -11.20
N LYS A 56 -3.49 1.47 -12.26
CA LYS A 56 -3.41 2.80 -12.86
C LYS A 56 -3.86 3.88 -11.87
N ILE A 57 -5.03 3.72 -11.26
CA ILE A 57 -5.55 4.65 -10.25
C ILE A 57 -4.58 4.76 -9.07
N ALA A 58 -4.01 3.63 -8.61
CA ALA A 58 -3.03 3.63 -7.53
C ALA A 58 -1.76 4.41 -7.90
N ALA A 59 -1.26 4.25 -9.13
CA ALA A 59 -0.08 4.98 -9.61
C ALA A 59 -0.34 6.48 -9.65
N ASP A 60 -1.48 6.90 -10.20
CA ASP A 60 -1.86 8.31 -10.31
C ASP A 60 -2.01 8.96 -8.92
N LEU A 61 -2.66 8.30 -7.97
CA LEU A 61 -2.80 8.80 -6.59
C LEU A 61 -1.44 8.85 -5.86
N ARG A 62 -0.57 7.86 -6.06
CA ARG A 62 0.78 7.86 -5.48
C ARG A 62 1.66 8.99 -6.03
N MET A 63 1.55 9.30 -7.32
CA MET A 63 2.25 10.46 -7.91
C MET A 63 1.81 11.78 -7.27
N GLN A 64 0.59 11.84 -6.73
CA GLN A 64 0.06 12.97 -5.99
C GLN A 64 0.46 12.98 -4.50
N GLY A 65 1.26 12.00 -4.06
CA GLY A 65 1.75 11.92 -2.68
C GLY A 65 0.86 11.14 -1.71
N TYR A 66 -0.25 10.53 -2.18
CA TYR A 66 -1.09 9.69 -1.32
C TYR A 66 -0.45 8.33 -1.05
N VAL A 67 -0.67 7.82 0.15
CA VAL A 67 -0.31 6.45 0.51
C VAL A 67 -1.46 5.54 0.13
N VAL A 68 -1.22 4.66 -0.85
CA VAL A 68 -2.26 3.83 -1.47
C VAL A 68 -1.87 2.36 -1.41
N ASP A 69 -2.78 1.52 -0.92
CA ASP A 69 -2.68 0.07 -0.98
C ASP A 69 -3.67 -0.50 -2.01
N CYS A 70 -3.36 -1.66 -2.57
CA CYS A 70 -4.24 -2.38 -3.48
C CYS A 70 -4.53 -3.78 -2.92
N ASN A 71 -5.80 -4.07 -2.66
CA ASN A 71 -6.20 -5.36 -2.13
C ASN A 71 -6.68 -6.28 -3.26
N PHE A 72 -5.79 -7.14 -3.73
CA PHE A 72 -6.06 -8.09 -4.82
C PHE A 72 -6.62 -9.44 -4.34
N THR A 73 -7.04 -9.58 -3.09
CA THR A 73 -7.49 -10.88 -2.56
C THR A 73 -8.83 -11.36 -3.11
N MET A 74 -9.54 -10.54 -3.88
CA MET A 74 -10.81 -10.85 -4.59
C MET A 74 -11.79 -11.69 -3.76
N LYS A 75 -11.87 -11.41 -2.47
CA LYS A 75 -12.78 -12.08 -1.53
C LYS A 75 -14.16 -11.41 -1.59
N LYS A 76 -15.15 -12.06 -0.96
CA LYS A 76 -16.48 -11.47 -0.79
C LYS A 76 -16.38 -10.06 -0.21
N MET A 77 -17.12 -9.11 -0.76
CA MET A 77 -17.13 -7.67 -0.44
C MET A 77 -17.03 -7.38 1.07
N LYS A 78 -17.84 -8.07 1.90
CA LYS A 78 -17.84 -7.89 3.35
C LYS A 78 -16.48 -8.17 4.01
N LYS A 79 -15.75 -9.21 3.53
CA LYS A 79 -14.42 -9.56 4.06
C LYS A 79 -13.36 -8.56 3.61
N THR A 80 -13.49 -8.04 2.39
CA THR A 80 -12.54 -7.09 1.83
C THR A 80 -12.68 -5.71 2.47
N ILE A 81 -13.91 -5.24 2.70
CA ILE A 81 -14.18 -4.00 3.45
C ILE A 81 -13.67 -4.11 4.89
N ARG A 82 -13.90 -5.25 5.54
CA ARG A 82 -13.36 -5.50 6.89
C ARG A 82 -11.82 -5.39 6.90
N HIS A 83 -11.15 -6.01 5.95
CA HIS A 83 -9.69 -5.93 5.83
C HIS A 83 -9.20 -4.49 5.58
N ALA A 84 -9.92 -3.72 4.74
CA ALA A 84 -9.63 -2.30 4.53
C ALA A 84 -9.72 -1.50 5.84
N ASN A 85 -10.70 -1.81 6.67
CA ASN A 85 -10.86 -1.20 7.99
C ASN A 85 -9.71 -1.59 8.94
N GLU A 86 -9.36 -2.87 8.98
CA GLU A 86 -8.25 -3.40 9.78
C GLU A 86 -6.87 -2.86 9.33
N SER A 87 -6.72 -2.49 8.06
CA SER A 87 -5.50 -1.88 7.52
C SER A 87 -5.32 -0.40 7.89
N GLY A 88 -6.36 0.24 8.45
CA GLY A 88 -6.33 1.64 8.85
C GLY A 88 -6.45 2.63 7.68
N ALA A 89 -7.00 2.21 6.53
CA ALA A 89 -7.25 3.11 5.41
C ALA A 89 -8.33 4.13 5.77
N GLU A 90 -8.11 5.40 5.42
CA GLU A 90 -9.12 6.46 5.59
C GLU A 90 -10.28 6.27 4.62
N LYS A 91 -9.99 5.87 3.40
CA LYS A 91 -10.98 5.66 2.33
C LYS A 91 -10.73 4.38 1.55
N ALA A 92 -11.80 3.75 1.09
CA ALA A 92 -11.74 2.60 0.19
C ALA A 92 -12.31 2.99 -1.18
N ILE A 93 -11.60 2.67 -2.25
CA ILE A 93 -12.02 2.82 -3.64
C ILE A 93 -12.51 1.46 -4.12
N LEU A 94 -13.80 1.35 -4.35
CA LEU A 94 -14.48 0.13 -4.77
C LEU A 94 -14.68 0.17 -6.29
N LEU A 95 -14.17 -0.83 -7.00
CA LEU A 95 -14.29 -0.93 -8.44
C LEU A 95 -15.45 -1.86 -8.79
N PHE A 96 -16.68 -1.33 -8.84
CA PHE A 96 -17.83 -2.10 -9.31
C PHE A 96 -17.90 -2.09 -10.83
N PRO A 97 -18.22 -3.21 -11.48
CA PRO A 97 -18.31 -3.29 -12.94
C PRO A 97 -19.29 -2.29 -13.55
N GLU A 98 -20.41 -2.05 -12.89
CA GLU A 98 -21.47 -1.14 -13.36
C GLU A 98 -20.98 0.30 -13.42
N GLU A 99 -20.34 0.79 -12.34
CA GLU A 99 -19.79 2.14 -12.28
C GLU A 99 -18.60 2.34 -13.20
N LEU A 100 -17.78 1.31 -13.40
CA LEU A 100 -16.63 1.38 -14.32
C LEU A 100 -17.07 1.58 -15.78
N THR A 101 -18.25 1.11 -16.20
CA THR A 101 -18.78 1.38 -17.54
C THR A 101 -19.11 2.86 -17.75
N GLU A 102 -19.34 3.60 -16.67
CA GLU A 102 -19.58 5.05 -16.68
C GLU A 102 -18.33 5.87 -16.31
N ASP A 103 -17.13 5.26 -16.31
CA ASP A 103 -15.88 5.85 -15.89
C ASP A 103 -15.90 6.40 -14.45
N LYS A 104 -16.63 5.70 -13.58
CA LYS A 104 -16.82 6.01 -12.18
C LYS A 104 -16.27 4.92 -11.26
N VAL A 105 -15.93 5.31 -10.04
CA VAL A 105 -15.60 4.41 -8.91
C VAL A 105 -16.43 4.83 -7.70
N VAL A 106 -16.65 3.92 -6.77
CA VAL A 106 -17.31 4.24 -5.51
C VAL A 106 -16.25 4.47 -4.44
N ILE A 107 -16.22 5.66 -3.87
CA ILE A 107 -15.39 5.98 -2.71
C ILE A 107 -16.21 5.78 -1.44
N ARG A 108 -15.70 4.93 -0.55
CA ARG A 108 -16.25 4.72 0.78
C ARG A 108 -15.34 5.37 1.81
N ASP A 109 -15.89 6.29 2.59
CA ASP A 109 -15.25 6.80 3.80
C ASP A 109 -15.31 5.72 4.89
N MET A 110 -14.16 5.36 5.45
CA MET A 110 -14.07 4.25 6.41
C MET A 110 -14.45 4.68 7.84
N ILE A 111 -14.46 5.98 8.11
CA ILE A 111 -14.84 6.55 9.41
C ILE A 111 -16.34 6.83 9.43
N LEU A 112 -16.84 7.57 8.42
CA LEU A 112 -18.25 7.97 8.33
C LEU A 112 -19.15 6.86 7.77
N HIS A 113 -18.56 5.84 7.14
CA HIS A 113 -19.24 4.75 6.44
C HIS A 113 -20.13 5.20 5.26
N GLU A 114 -19.93 6.43 4.80
CA GLU A 114 -20.63 6.96 3.62
C GLU A 114 -19.99 6.46 2.33
N GLN A 115 -20.81 6.33 1.30
CA GLN A 115 -20.36 5.93 -0.04
C GLN A 115 -20.88 6.92 -1.07
N LYS A 116 -20.00 7.26 -2.02
CA LYS A 116 -20.38 8.13 -3.15
C LYS A 116 -19.68 7.70 -4.43
N PRO A 117 -20.39 7.70 -5.57
CA PRO A 117 -19.75 7.53 -6.87
C PRO A 117 -18.97 8.80 -7.23
N VAL A 118 -17.77 8.62 -7.78
CA VAL A 118 -16.88 9.70 -8.22
C VAL A 118 -16.31 9.32 -9.58
N LYS A 119 -16.20 10.26 -10.51
CA LYS A 119 -15.52 10.02 -11.78
C LYS A 119 -14.03 9.77 -11.54
N ILE A 120 -13.45 8.85 -12.29
CA ILE A 120 -12.02 8.53 -12.18
C ILE A 120 -11.18 9.78 -12.47
N THR A 121 -11.58 10.58 -13.47
CA THR A 121 -10.93 11.85 -13.80
C THR A 121 -10.92 12.84 -12.64
N ASP A 122 -12.04 12.98 -11.93
CA ASP A 122 -12.16 13.92 -10.80
C ASP A 122 -11.37 13.43 -9.57
N LEU A 123 -11.22 12.12 -9.42
CA LEU A 123 -10.40 11.53 -8.37
C LEU A 123 -8.91 11.81 -8.60
N ILE A 124 -8.48 11.77 -9.86
CA ILE A 124 -7.09 11.97 -10.26
C ILE A 124 -6.76 13.48 -10.37
N SER A 125 -7.70 14.34 -10.78
CA SER A 125 -7.48 15.78 -10.98
C SER A 125 -7.61 16.62 -9.71
N LYS A 126 -8.13 16.11 -8.61
CA LYS A 126 -8.32 16.83 -7.33
C LYS A 126 -7.04 17.08 -6.53
N ALA A 127 -5.90 16.95 -7.15
CA ALA A 127 -4.60 17.16 -6.55
C ALA A 127 -3.83 18.32 -7.17
N GLU A 128 -4.53 19.39 -7.51
CA GLU A 128 -3.92 20.71 -7.63
C GLU A 128 -4.25 21.58 -6.40
#